data_2dbc69bfa84c828eccfa295e75e1be63
#
_entry.id   2dbc69bfa84c828eccfa295e75e1be63
#
_cell.length_a   1.000
_cell.length_b   1.000
_cell.length_c   1.000
_cell.angle_alpha   90.00
_cell.angle_beta   90.00
_cell.angle_gamma   90.00
#
_symmetry.space_group_name_H-M   'P 1'
#
loop_
_entity.id
_entity.type
_entity.pdbx_description
1 polymer ?
#
loop_
_entity_poly.entity_id
_entity_poly.type
_entity_poly.pdbx_seq_one_letter_code
_entity_poly.pdbx_strand_id
1 'polypeptide(L)'
;MTAYRLRLASEPDAEAICRIYNQGIEDRVATLETELRTPDERRQWLASRDARHPVIVAELVETPSAEPKPANGLSADPEPGRAYLRPPSVQAGLTAPATIAWASLNAFNAREAYRFVADISVYVERGWRGRGVGRVMLQKLVELGRTHGYHKLVLSTFPGNAAGMALYSKSGFRTVGIYREQGQLDGKWVDTIVMEKLL
;
A
#
# COMPACT_ATOMS: atom_id res chain seq x y z
N MET A 1 -9.48 5.52 17.44
CA MET A 1 -9.21 5.23 16.01
C MET A 1 -7.74 5.50 15.78
N THR A 2 -6.97 4.52 15.29
CA THR A 2 -5.56 4.76 14.96
C THR A 2 -5.52 5.65 13.70
N ALA A 3 -4.99 6.87 13.84
CA ALA A 3 -4.88 7.81 12.75
C ALA A 3 -3.58 7.53 11.96
N TYR A 4 -3.62 7.71 10.65
CA TYR A 4 -2.44 7.73 9.80
C TYR A 4 -2.52 8.90 8.82
N ARG A 5 -1.37 9.39 8.38
CA ARG A 5 -1.27 10.43 7.35
C ARG A 5 -0.61 9.87 6.10
N LEU A 6 -0.92 10.48 4.96
CA LEU A 6 -0.23 10.22 3.70
C LEU A 6 0.81 11.30 3.46
N ARG A 7 2.00 10.90 3.04
CA ARG A 7 3.08 11.80 2.60
C ARG A 7 3.91 11.18 1.50
N LEU A 8 4.73 11.98 0.85
CA LEU A 8 5.77 11.47 -0.03
C LEU A 8 6.77 10.62 0.80
N ALA A 9 7.24 9.55 0.18
CA ALA A 9 8.30 8.73 0.75
C ALA A 9 9.63 9.49 0.72
N SER A 10 10.47 9.18 1.67
CA SER A 10 11.84 9.68 1.81
C SER A 10 12.81 8.52 2.07
N GLU A 11 14.10 8.76 2.04
CA GLU A 11 15.11 7.71 2.22
C GLU A 11 14.90 6.84 3.49
N PRO A 12 14.55 7.41 4.68
CA PRO A 12 14.28 6.62 5.87
C PRO A 12 13.14 5.61 5.73
N ASP A 13 12.24 5.79 4.76
CA ASP A 13 11.13 4.85 4.52
C ASP A 13 11.57 3.56 3.81
N ALA A 14 12.78 3.52 3.27
CA ALA A 14 13.25 2.40 2.46
C ALA A 14 13.17 1.05 3.18
N GLU A 15 13.47 1.00 4.46
CA GLU A 15 13.38 -0.23 5.27
C GLU A 15 11.93 -0.71 5.41
N ALA A 16 11.00 0.20 5.71
CA ALA A 16 9.60 -0.13 5.84
C ALA A 16 8.98 -0.52 4.48
N ILE A 17 9.33 0.19 3.41
CA ILE A 17 8.92 -0.13 2.04
C ILE A 17 9.46 -1.52 1.65
N CYS A 18 10.73 -1.81 1.94
CA CYS A 18 11.34 -3.11 1.69
C CYS A 18 10.59 -4.23 2.43
N ARG A 19 10.39 -4.09 3.72
CA ARG A 19 9.67 -5.04 4.56
C ARG A 19 8.26 -5.32 4.04
N ILE A 20 7.50 -4.27 3.72
CA ILE A 20 6.12 -4.40 3.21
C ILE A 20 6.10 -5.06 1.82
N TYR A 21 7.06 -4.72 0.96
CA TYR A 21 7.18 -5.33 -0.37
C TYR A 21 7.51 -6.82 -0.28
N ASN A 22 8.46 -7.18 0.58
CA ASN A 22 8.85 -8.57 0.80
C ASN A 22 7.70 -9.43 1.32
N GLN A 23 6.79 -8.88 2.13
CA GLN A 23 5.56 -9.58 2.50
C GLN A 23 4.71 -9.93 1.26
N GLY A 24 4.69 -9.09 0.23
CA GLY A 24 3.99 -9.37 -1.04
C GLY A 24 4.65 -10.49 -1.84
N ILE A 25 5.99 -10.56 -1.81
CA ILE A 25 6.76 -11.65 -2.41
C ILE A 25 6.51 -12.96 -1.66
N GLU A 26 6.66 -12.96 -0.34
CA GLU A 26 6.45 -14.15 0.51
C GLU A 26 5.04 -14.72 0.37
N ASP A 27 4.02 -13.86 0.35
CA ASP A 27 2.62 -14.26 0.25
C ASP A 27 2.24 -14.77 -1.15
N ARG A 28 3.09 -14.61 -2.17
CA ARG A 28 2.85 -15.00 -3.57
C ARG A 28 1.56 -14.44 -4.17
N VAL A 29 1.14 -13.24 -3.75
CA VAL A 29 -0.18 -12.68 -4.15
C VAL A 29 -0.11 -11.35 -4.91
N ALA A 30 1.07 -10.72 -4.99
CA ALA A 30 1.16 -9.33 -5.45
C ALA A 30 2.23 -9.06 -6.52
N THR A 31 3.17 -9.94 -6.73
CA THR A 31 4.28 -9.74 -7.66
C THR A 31 4.82 -11.07 -8.18
N LEU A 32 5.38 -11.05 -9.40
CA LEU A 32 6.12 -12.18 -9.99
C LEU A 32 7.58 -12.25 -9.49
N GLU A 33 8.01 -11.35 -8.61
CA GLU A 33 9.33 -11.46 -8.01
C GLU A 33 9.40 -12.67 -7.07
N THR A 34 10.51 -13.38 -7.14
CA THR A 34 10.77 -14.61 -6.37
C THR A 34 11.80 -14.39 -5.27
N GLU A 35 12.66 -13.37 -5.42
CA GLU A 35 13.72 -13.05 -4.49
C GLU A 35 13.36 -11.85 -3.62
N LEU A 36 13.66 -11.94 -2.33
CA LEU A 36 13.45 -10.83 -1.40
C LEU A 36 14.39 -9.68 -1.74
N ARG A 37 13.90 -8.47 -1.58
CA ARG A 37 14.67 -7.26 -1.78
C ARG A 37 15.36 -6.82 -0.50
N THR A 38 16.46 -6.09 -0.65
CA THR A 38 17.20 -5.49 0.45
C THR A 38 16.80 -4.03 0.68
N PRO A 39 16.99 -3.49 1.89
CA PRO A 39 16.79 -2.07 2.14
C PRO A 39 17.64 -1.16 1.24
N ASP A 40 18.88 -1.56 0.90
CA ASP A 40 19.75 -0.78 0.04
C ASP A 40 19.24 -0.69 -1.39
N GLU A 41 18.70 -1.78 -1.95
CA GLU A 41 18.02 -1.75 -3.25
C GLU A 41 16.82 -0.78 -3.22
N ARG A 42 16.07 -0.73 -2.11
CA ARG A 42 14.94 0.20 -1.97
C ARG A 42 15.39 1.64 -1.80
N ARG A 43 16.52 1.92 -1.12
CA ARG A 43 17.13 3.26 -1.07
C ARG A 43 17.53 3.73 -2.47
N GLN A 44 18.22 2.90 -3.22
CA GLN A 44 18.61 3.20 -4.60
C GLN A 44 17.39 3.42 -5.51
N TRP A 45 16.36 2.56 -5.38
CA TRP A 45 15.13 2.72 -6.12
C TRP A 45 14.41 4.03 -5.75
N LEU A 46 14.31 4.40 -4.48
CA LEU A 46 13.74 5.69 -4.05
C LEU A 46 14.55 6.87 -4.61
N ALA A 47 15.88 6.81 -4.55
CA ALA A 47 16.76 7.85 -5.05
C ALA A 47 16.66 8.04 -6.58
N SER A 48 16.29 7.00 -7.33
CA SER A 48 16.09 7.05 -8.78
C SER A 48 14.71 7.62 -9.20
N ARG A 49 13.84 7.94 -8.23
CA ARG A 49 12.49 8.45 -8.53
C ARG A 49 12.53 9.92 -8.91
N ASP A 50 11.76 10.28 -9.89
CA ASP A 50 11.55 11.67 -10.31
C ASP A 50 10.19 12.21 -9.85
N ALA A 51 9.96 13.50 -10.12
CA ALA A 51 8.72 14.17 -9.72
C ALA A 51 7.46 13.56 -10.35
N ARG A 52 7.56 12.95 -11.53
CA ARG A 52 6.43 12.33 -12.23
C ARG A 52 6.08 10.94 -11.70
N HIS A 53 7.03 10.29 -11.03
CA HIS A 53 6.89 8.94 -10.52
C HIS A 53 7.00 8.92 -8.99
N PRO A 54 6.14 9.65 -8.26
CA PRO A 54 6.22 9.75 -6.82
C PRO A 54 5.95 8.41 -6.15
N VAL A 55 6.57 8.25 -4.98
CA VAL A 55 6.25 7.20 -4.02
C VAL A 55 5.60 7.85 -2.80
N ILE A 56 4.51 7.31 -2.33
CA ILE A 56 3.81 7.76 -1.13
C ILE A 56 3.77 6.67 -0.07
N VAL A 57 3.73 7.06 1.18
CA VAL A 57 3.59 6.17 2.33
C VAL A 57 2.39 6.59 3.19
N ALA A 58 1.77 5.61 3.84
CA ALA A 58 0.87 5.82 4.95
C ALA A 58 1.64 5.58 6.25
N GLU A 59 1.73 6.61 7.08
CA GLU A 59 2.47 6.65 8.31
C GLU A 59 1.53 6.79 9.50
N LEU A 60 1.70 5.95 10.52
CA LEU A 60 0.91 6.08 11.76
C LEU A 60 1.21 7.41 12.43
N VAL A 61 0.15 8.11 12.83
CA VAL A 61 0.27 9.31 13.64
C VAL A 61 0.00 8.90 15.08
N GLU A 62 0.96 9.18 15.96
CA GLU A 62 0.69 9.09 17.39
C GLU A 62 -0.45 10.05 17.73
N THR A 63 -1.58 9.51 18.15
CA THR A 63 -2.62 10.34 18.76
C THR A 63 -2.03 10.77 20.10
N PRO A 64 -1.87 12.09 20.38
CA PRO A 64 -1.50 12.51 21.72
C PRO A 64 -2.46 11.82 22.68
N SER A 65 -1.94 11.05 23.65
CA SER A 65 -2.78 10.49 24.68
C SER A 65 -3.47 11.69 25.34
N ALA A 66 -4.80 11.74 25.25
CA ALA A 66 -5.54 12.66 26.05
C ALA A 66 -5.08 12.45 27.50
N GLU A 67 -4.50 13.48 28.11
CA GLU A 67 -4.16 13.42 29.53
C GLU A 67 -5.39 12.90 30.27
N PRO A 68 -5.23 11.94 31.19
CA PRO A 68 -6.35 11.45 31.97
C PRO A 68 -6.93 12.64 32.72
N LYS A 69 -8.13 13.06 32.36
CA LYS A 69 -8.90 14.06 33.09
C LYS A 69 -8.93 13.59 34.53
N PRO A 70 -8.54 14.39 35.54
CA PRO A 70 -8.55 13.96 36.93
C PRO A 70 -9.98 13.49 37.27
N ALA A 71 -10.07 12.26 37.71
CA ALA A 71 -11.34 11.67 38.16
C ALA A 71 -11.76 12.36 39.44
N ASN A 72 -12.70 13.31 39.32
CA ASN A 72 -13.55 13.67 40.44
C ASN A 72 -14.57 12.54 40.61
N GLY A 73 -14.49 11.92 41.79
CA GLY A 73 -15.16 10.69 42.13
C GLY A 73 -16.65 10.62 41.82
N LEU A 74 -17.04 9.44 41.46
CA LEU A 74 -18.22 8.71 41.98
C LEU A 74 -18.21 7.31 41.36
N SER A 75 -18.28 6.32 42.22
CA SER A 75 -18.36 4.89 41.96
C SER A 75 -19.61 4.53 41.17
N ALA A 76 -19.45 3.75 40.12
CA ALA A 76 -20.51 2.88 39.59
C ALA A 76 -19.84 1.65 38.98
N ASP A 77 -20.32 0.46 39.39
CA ASP A 77 -19.83 -0.85 39.01
C ASP A 77 -19.87 -1.10 37.50
N PRO A 78 -18.94 -1.89 36.93
CA PRO A 78 -18.93 -2.19 35.51
C PRO A 78 -19.90 -3.32 35.17
N GLU A 79 -20.80 -3.06 34.23
CA GLU A 79 -21.62 -4.09 33.57
C GLU A 79 -20.74 -5.09 32.76
N PRO A 80 -21.01 -6.40 32.81
CA PRO A 80 -20.25 -7.40 32.09
C PRO A 80 -20.79 -7.57 30.66
N GLY A 81 -19.97 -7.41 29.64
CA GLY A 81 -20.28 -7.94 28.31
C GLY A 81 -20.05 -7.04 27.10
N ARG A 82 -18.91 -6.42 26.98
CA ARG A 82 -18.46 -5.91 25.68
C ARG A 82 -17.00 -6.26 25.44
N ALA A 83 -16.76 -7.32 24.66
CA ALA A 83 -15.42 -7.68 24.23
C ALA A 83 -14.88 -6.60 23.27
N TYR A 84 -14.07 -5.70 23.80
CA TYR A 84 -13.22 -4.85 22.98
C TYR A 84 -12.12 -5.73 22.42
N LEU A 85 -12.11 -5.95 21.10
CA LEU A 85 -10.95 -6.49 20.40
C LEU A 85 -9.78 -5.53 20.62
N ARG A 86 -8.88 -5.92 21.50
CA ARG A 86 -7.63 -5.23 21.77
C ARG A 86 -6.81 -5.24 20.50
N PRO A 87 -6.35 -4.09 19.95
CA PRO A 87 -5.37 -4.12 18.87
C PRO A 87 -4.14 -4.88 19.35
N PRO A 88 -3.41 -5.59 18.46
CA PRO A 88 -2.15 -6.21 18.83
C PRO A 88 -1.28 -5.16 19.49
N SER A 89 -0.72 -5.48 20.66
CA SER A 89 0.14 -4.60 21.44
C SER A 89 1.28 -4.08 20.54
N VAL A 90 1.24 -2.80 20.20
CA VAL A 90 2.38 -2.11 19.63
C VAL A 90 3.44 -2.13 20.71
N GLN A 91 4.53 -2.86 20.49
CA GLN A 91 5.64 -2.90 21.41
C GLN A 91 6.13 -1.48 21.67
N ALA A 92 6.11 -1.07 22.92
CA ALA A 92 6.68 0.17 23.39
C ALA A 92 8.20 0.15 23.08
N GLY A 93 8.60 0.95 22.10
CA GLY A 93 10.00 1.03 21.65
C GLY A 93 10.21 1.70 20.28
N LEU A 94 9.15 2.01 19.53
CA LEU A 94 9.28 2.68 18.24
C LEU A 94 9.27 4.21 18.44
N THR A 95 10.47 4.81 18.43
CA THR A 95 10.68 6.27 18.42
C THR A 95 10.45 6.93 17.04
N ALA A 96 10.03 6.18 16.03
CA ALA A 96 9.69 6.69 14.70
C ALA A 96 8.28 6.24 14.28
N PRO A 97 7.51 7.13 13.62
CA PRO A 97 6.17 6.80 13.12
C PRO A 97 6.25 5.60 12.14
N ALA A 98 5.44 4.57 12.39
CA ALA A 98 5.52 3.33 11.61
C ALA A 98 4.83 3.48 10.25
N THR A 99 5.54 3.26 9.16
CA THR A 99 4.97 3.13 7.81
C THR A 99 4.23 1.79 7.68
N ILE A 100 2.94 1.87 7.32
CA ILE A 100 2.01 0.74 7.23
C ILE A 100 1.56 0.40 5.80
N ALA A 101 1.86 1.27 4.84
CA ALA A 101 1.60 1.04 3.42
C ALA A 101 2.46 1.96 2.57
N TRP A 102 2.69 1.56 1.33
CA TRP A 102 3.28 2.41 0.32
C TRP A 102 2.61 2.20 -1.04
N ALA A 103 2.70 3.21 -1.89
CA ALA A 103 2.20 3.15 -3.26
C ALA A 103 3.03 4.03 -4.17
N SER A 104 3.06 3.73 -5.47
CA SER A 104 3.83 4.50 -6.45
C SER A 104 3.13 4.64 -7.79
N LEU A 105 3.43 5.74 -8.49
CA LEU A 105 3.28 5.86 -9.92
C LEU A 105 4.61 5.43 -10.58
N ASN A 106 4.54 4.59 -11.59
CA ASN A 106 5.71 4.06 -12.30
C ASN A 106 5.59 4.36 -13.79
N ALA A 107 6.72 4.48 -14.48
CA ALA A 107 6.72 4.54 -15.94
C ALA A 107 6.12 3.23 -16.50
N PHE A 108 5.09 3.33 -17.32
CA PHE A 108 4.50 2.17 -17.97
C PHE A 108 5.44 1.60 -19.05
N ASN A 109 6.06 2.48 -19.83
CA ASN A 109 6.97 2.11 -20.91
C ASN A 109 7.91 3.28 -21.22
N ALA A 110 9.12 2.97 -21.71
CA ALA A 110 10.12 3.99 -22.02
C ALA A 110 9.86 4.78 -23.32
N ARG A 111 8.93 4.33 -24.16
CA ARG A 111 8.61 5.04 -25.43
C ARG A 111 7.80 6.30 -25.12
N GLU A 112 8.15 7.41 -25.80
CA GLU A 112 7.56 8.74 -25.59
C GLU A 112 6.02 8.75 -25.72
N ALA A 113 5.45 7.96 -26.63
CA ALA A 113 4.00 7.88 -26.79
C ALA A 113 3.25 7.39 -25.53
N TYR A 114 3.92 6.71 -24.62
CA TYR A 114 3.34 6.21 -23.35
C TYR A 114 3.53 7.16 -22.16
N ARG A 115 4.11 8.35 -22.36
CA ARG A 115 4.37 9.29 -21.25
C ARG A 115 3.13 9.71 -20.44
N PHE A 116 1.94 9.50 -20.97
CA PHE A 116 0.67 9.80 -20.32
C PHE A 116 0.00 8.55 -19.68
N VAL A 117 0.70 7.43 -19.65
CA VAL A 117 0.26 6.20 -18.99
C VAL A 117 1.20 5.89 -17.83
N ALA A 118 0.66 5.71 -16.64
CA ALA A 118 1.44 5.25 -15.50
C ALA A 118 1.00 3.84 -15.09
N ASP A 119 1.97 2.99 -14.79
CA ASP A 119 1.75 1.78 -14.01
C ASP A 119 1.69 2.13 -12.52
N ILE A 120 0.89 1.42 -11.73
CA ILE A 120 0.75 1.69 -10.30
C ILE A 120 1.07 0.47 -9.45
N SER A 121 1.64 0.74 -8.27
CA SER A 121 1.84 -0.26 -7.23
C SER A 121 1.19 0.18 -5.93
N VAL A 122 0.53 -0.73 -5.21
CA VAL A 122 -0.05 -0.50 -3.89
C VAL A 122 0.24 -1.71 -3.01
N TYR A 123 0.94 -1.48 -1.91
CA TYR A 123 1.29 -2.51 -0.93
C TYR A 123 0.90 -2.07 0.47
N VAL A 124 0.22 -2.94 1.19
CA VAL A 124 -0.22 -2.71 2.57
C VAL A 124 0.39 -3.78 3.46
N GLU A 125 0.95 -3.34 4.59
CA GLU A 125 1.48 -4.25 5.59
C GLU A 125 0.43 -5.28 6.01
N ARG A 126 0.88 -6.52 6.20
CA ARG A 126 0.02 -7.70 6.45
C ARG A 126 -1.00 -7.44 7.57
N GLY A 127 -0.57 -6.87 8.70
CA GLY A 127 -1.43 -6.53 9.84
C GLY A 127 -2.43 -5.39 9.59
N TRP A 128 -2.28 -4.65 8.49
CA TRP A 128 -3.12 -3.50 8.14
C TRP A 128 -4.02 -3.73 6.91
N ARG A 129 -3.93 -4.90 6.30
CA ARG A 129 -4.83 -5.30 5.19
C ARG A 129 -6.27 -5.40 5.67
N GLY A 130 -7.23 -5.15 4.77
CA GLY A 130 -8.66 -5.20 5.10
C GLY A 130 -9.19 -4.01 5.93
N ARG A 131 -8.34 -3.05 6.33
CA ARG A 131 -8.71 -1.89 7.15
C ARG A 131 -8.92 -0.59 6.36
N GLY A 132 -9.06 -0.67 5.05
CA GLY A 132 -9.33 0.47 4.18
C GLY A 132 -8.09 1.27 3.75
N VAL A 133 -6.89 0.98 4.29
CA VAL A 133 -5.63 1.70 3.95
C VAL A 133 -5.36 1.68 2.45
N GLY A 134 -5.46 0.52 1.80
CA GLY A 134 -5.25 0.39 0.37
C GLY A 134 -6.18 1.27 -0.47
N ARG A 135 -7.43 1.48 -0.04
CA ARG A 135 -8.37 2.37 -0.72
C ARG A 135 -7.89 3.82 -0.68
N VAL A 136 -7.44 4.28 0.47
CA VAL A 136 -6.96 5.67 0.63
C VAL A 136 -5.66 5.88 -0.17
N MET A 137 -4.75 4.90 -0.17
CA MET A 137 -3.54 4.93 -1.00
C MET A 137 -3.88 5.02 -2.49
N LEU A 138 -4.80 4.19 -2.97
CA LEU A 138 -5.22 4.17 -4.37
C LEU A 138 -5.93 5.47 -4.79
N GLN A 139 -6.77 6.04 -3.92
CA GLN A 139 -7.39 7.34 -4.14
C GLN A 139 -6.33 8.44 -4.31
N LYS A 140 -5.29 8.43 -3.47
CA LYS A 140 -4.19 9.40 -3.56
C LYS A 140 -3.37 9.20 -4.84
N LEU A 141 -3.14 7.97 -5.31
CA LEU A 141 -2.48 7.73 -6.60
C LEU A 141 -3.30 8.27 -7.78
N VAL A 142 -4.62 8.10 -7.76
CA VAL A 142 -5.53 8.65 -8.80
C VAL A 142 -5.45 10.18 -8.81
N GLU A 143 -5.45 10.82 -7.65
CA GLU A 143 -5.29 12.27 -7.52
C GLU A 143 -3.92 12.74 -8.06
N LEU A 144 -2.84 12.09 -7.66
CA LEU A 144 -1.49 12.37 -8.15
C LEU A 144 -1.38 12.14 -9.66
N GLY A 145 -2.00 11.06 -10.18
CA GLY A 145 -2.05 10.80 -11.62
C GLY A 145 -2.63 11.96 -12.38
N ARG A 146 -3.76 12.53 -11.92
CA ARG A 146 -4.35 13.73 -12.53
C ARG A 146 -3.44 14.95 -12.41
N THR A 147 -2.87 15.18 -11.23
CA THR A 147 -1.97 16.32 -10.99
C THR A 147 -0.74 16.30 -11.89
N HIS A 148 -0.19 15.10 -12.17
CA HIS A 148 0.96 14.92 -13.06
C HIS A 148 0.59 14.82 -14.55
N GLY A 149 -0.69 15.00 -14.91
CA GLY A 149 -1.16 15.00 -16.29
C GLY A 149 -1.17 13.60 -16.94
N TYR A 150 -1.27 12.54 -16.15
CA TYR A 150 -1.52 11.21 -16.70
C TYR A 150 -2.96 11.11 -17.22
N HIS A 151 -3.13 10.48 -18.36
CA HIS A 151 -4.42 10.18 -18.95
C HIS A 151 -4.98 8.84 -18.46
N LYS A 152 -4.08 7.92 -18.12
CA LYS A 152 -4.44 6.55 -17.75
C LYS A 152 -3.52 5.96 -16.70
N LEU A 153 -4.11 5.21 -15.77
CA LEU A 153 -3.41 4.34 -14.84
C LEU A 153 -3.67 2.88 -15.21
N VAL A 154 -2.64 2.07 -15.14
CA VAL A 154 -2.69 0.62 -15.36
C VAL A 154 -2.11 -0.13 -14.18
N LEU A 155 -2.48 -1.37 -14.02
CA LEU A 155 -1.89 -2.28 -13.05
C LEU A 155 -2.01 -3.73 -13.54
N SER A 156 -1.18 -4.59 -12.98
CA SER A 156 -1.35 -6.04 -13.08
C SER A 156 -1.56 -6.64 -11.69
N THR A 157 -2.37 -7.68 -11.61
CA THR A 157 -2.65 -8.41 -10.37
C THR A 157 -2.88 -9.90 -10.66
N PHE A 158 -2.81 -10.73 -9.63
CA PHE A 158 -3.11 -12.15 -9.79
C PHE A 158 -4.60 -12.45 -9.65
N PRO A 159 -5.13 -13.48 -10.34
CA PRO A 159 -6.51 -13.91 -10.19
C PRO A 159 -6.88 -14.27 -8.75
N GLY A 160 -5.93 -14.83 -8.00
CA GLY A 160 -6.10 -15.19 -6.58
C GLY A 160 -6.14 -14.01 -5.60
N ASN A 161 -5.78 -12.80 -6.04
CA ASN A 161 -5.82 -11.58 -5.21
C ASN A 161 -7.23 -10.99 -5.17
N ALA A 162 -8.18 -11.70 -4.59
CA ALA A 162 -9.57 -11.27 -4.53
C ALA A 162 -9.75 -9.90 -3.83
N ALA A 163 -8.97 -9.62 -2.79
CA ALA A 163 -9.02 -8.36 -2.06
C ALA A 163 -8.54 -7.18 -2.94
N GLY A 164 -7.45 -7.36 -3.68
CA GLY A 164 -6.93 -6.38 -4.63
C GLY A 164 -7.91 -6.15 -5.78
N MET A 165 -8.45 -7.21 -6.37
CA MET A 165 -9.44 -7.12 -7.45
C MET A 165 -10.68 -6.32 -7.02
N ALA A 166 -11.22 -6.61 -5.82
CA ALA A 166 -12.36 -5.88 -5.28
C ALA A 166 -12.03 -4.39 -5.02
N LEU A 167 -10.82 -4.09 -4.53
CA LEU A 167 -10.34 -2.74 -4.32
C LEU A 167 -10.28 -1.95 -5.63
N TYR A 168 -9.63 -2.51 -6.67
CA TYR A 168 -9.45 -1.86 -7.95
C TYR A 168 -10.79 -1.64 -8.66
N SER A 169 -11.67 -2.65 -8.71
CA SER A 169 -13.00 -2.55 -9.31
C SER A 169 -13.86 -1.47 -8.63
N LYS A 170 -13.89 -1.44 -7.28
CA LYS A 170 -14.60 -0.40 -6.51
C LYS A 170 -14.02 1.00 -6.70
N SER A 171 -12.77 1.10 -7.13
CA SER A 171 -12.09 2.37 -7.42
C SER A 171 -12.22 2.78 -8.89
N GLY A 172 -13.02 2.05 -9.68
CA GLY A 172 -13.33 2.35 -11.08
C GLY A 172 -12.29 1.88 -12.08
N PHE A 173 -11.43 0.93 -11.71
CA PHE A 173 -10.61 0.20 -12.67
C PHE A 173 -11.46 -0.90 -13.33
N ARG A 174 -11.30 -1.06 -14.65
CA ARG A 174 -11.91 -2.15 -15.43
C ARG A 174 -10.84 -3.18 -15.82
N THR A 175 -11.22 -4.42 -15.95
CA THR A 175 -10.36 -5.45 -16.52
C THR A 175 -10.19 -5.22 -18.01
N VAL A 176 -8.94 -5.26 -18.48
CA VAL A 176 -8.57 -5.19 -19.89
C VAL A 176 -8.48 -6.59 -20.47
N GLY A 177 -7.83 -7.50 -19.74
CA GLY A 177 -7.62 -8.88 -20.18
C GLY A 177 -6.77 -9.66 -19.20
N ILE A 178 -6.47 -10.88 -19.59
CA ILE A 178 -5.67 -11.83 -18.81
C ILE A 178 -4.49 -12.26 -19.67
N TYR A 179 -3.28 -12.10 -19.16
CA TYR A 179 -2.10 -12.75 -19.70
C TYR A 179 -2.02 -14.14 -19.11
N ARG A 180 -2.20 -15.15 -19.96
CA ARG A 180 -2.10 -16.54 -19.56
C ARG A 180 -0.64 -16.92 -19.38
N GLU A 181 -0.37 -17.68 -18.31
CA GLU A 181 0.96 -18.24 -18.05
C GLU A 181 2.08 -17.18 -18.15
N GLN A 182 1.82 -15.98 -17.56
CA GLN A 182 2.66 -14.79 -17.69
C GLN A 182 4.02 -14.94 -17.00
N GLY A 183 4.15 -15.82 -16.02
CA GLY A 183 5.38 -16.09 -15.31
C GLY A 183 5.28 -17.35 -14.47
N GLN A 184 6.37 -17.73 -13.82
CA GLN A 184 6.41 -18.89 -12.94
C GLN A 184 6.65 -18.45 -11.49
N LEU A 185 5.86 -19.01 -10.56
CA LEU A 185 6.09 -18.94 -9.13
C LEU A 185 6.14 -20.37 -8.58
N ASP A 186 7.24 -20.69 -7.91
CA ASP A 186 7.48 -22.01 -7.30
C ASP A 186 7.24 -23.16 -8.29
N GLY A 187 7.72 -22.98 -9.54
CA GLY A 187 7.61 -23.96 -10.63
C GLY A 187 6.24 -24.07 -11.29
N LYS A 188 5.26 -23.23 -10.92
CA LYS A 188 3.92 -23.23 -11.50
C LYS A 188 3.70 -21.98 -12.34
N TRP A 189 3.11 -22.16 -13.53
CA TRP A 189 2.68 -21.06 -14.37
C TRP A 189 1.53 -20.29 -13.72
N VAL A 190 1.61 -18.97 -13.74
CA VAL A 190 0.60 -18.09 -13.18
C VAL A 190 0.11 -17.07 -14.20
N ASP A 191 -1.19 -16.83 -14.19
CA ASP A 191 -1.84 -15.79 -14.98
C ASP A 191 -1.72 -14.44 -14.29
N THR A 192 -1.75 -13.35 -15.07
CA THR A 192 -1.94 -12.00 -14.53
C THR A 192 -3.13 -11.31 -15.20
N ILE A 193 -3.90 -10.60 -14.40
CA ILE A 193 -5.03 -9.77 -14.85
C ILE A 193 -4.53 -8.35 -15.01
N VAL A 194 -4.72 -7.78 -16.18
CA VAL A 194 -4.43 -6.35 -16.45
C VAL A 194 -5.70 -5.54 -16.21
N MET A 195 -5.58 -4.48 -15.46
CA MET A 195 -6.66 -3.54 -15.21
C MET A 195 -6.22 -2.11 -15.52
N GLU A 196 -7.17 -1.27 -15.93
CA GLU A 196 -6.90 0.14 -16.26
C GLU A 196 -7.99 1.06 -15.77
N LYS A 197 -7.64 2.34 -15.60
CA LYS A 197 -8.55 3.44 -15.31
C LYS A 197 -8.15 4.68 -16.12
N LEU A 198 -9.09 5.24 -16.87
CA LEU A 198 -8.96 6.60 -17.45
C LEU A 198 -9.18 7.63 -16.33
N LEU A 199 -8.39 8.72 -16.35
CA LEU A 199 -8.39 9.77 -15.31
C LEU A 199 -9.21 11.01 -15.68
#